data_60a57ba0820bbb23057b0fe71826f093
#
_entry.id   60a57ba0820bbb23057b0fe71826f093
#
_cell.length_a   1.000
_cell.length_b   1.000
_cell.length_c   1.000
_cell.angle_alpha   90.00
_cell.angle_beta   90.00
_cell.angle_gamma   90.00
#
_symmetry.space_group_name_H-M   'P 1'
#
loop_
_entity.id
_entity.type
_entity.pdbx_description
1 polymer ?
#
loop_
_entity_poly.entity_id
_entity_poly.type
_entity_poly.pdbx_seq_one_letter_code
_entity_poly.pdbx_strand_id
1 'polypeptide(L)'
;MLLCSLWSVSVRPGTVSLQCRGTLEERLLWRRGARLLGSVFLWALFCFCLAVLPQSRMALAWSSGSVVGGTFQDGERNYRQGSVAQSLQGGERRGILLPDDAHNPRKNRIRTALADNAVALAEPGATAALAPEDWRIKIRSAAIARGDQVLLGDIGEPLGGMSPERWQSLASQPLWPAPAEEGKPMQISRSRLSLALRQVLGKDVSGRCILPSSLVIQRGGLLFMEDALRDYVVRSLGPHLAAMPGQAELTDFRLPEYIFLSHSQQRVQLEVGKLSPGRVTLRFAVQEADGTVIRRVSGLANLVLWVTLPAAARPLNKGENLSPDAVTFIRFNASQLRGVPWDGQGGPWQTSRSLTTGEPILQSDLASQLMVRRGDVVKLIFKRGNVYMETHAEALGDGEPGGTIAVRNLQTKKQVYGIVQDGNTVIIR
;
A
#
# COMPACT_ATOMS: atom_id res chain seq x y z
N MET A 1 4.65 36.32 39.24
CA MET A 1 6.09 36.01 39.20
C MET A 1 6.47 34.87 40.16
N LEU A 2 5.67 33.80 40.27
CA LEU A 2 5.92 32.71 41.28
C LEU A 2 5.70 31.29 40.70
N LEU A 3 5.82 31.11 39.38
CA LEU A 3 5.59 29.79 38.73
C LEU A 3 6.80 29.25 37.95
N CYS A 4 7.96 29.91 38.01
CA CYS A 4 9.15 29.49 37.24
C CYS A 4 10.16 28.59 37.99
N SER A 5 9.93 28.22 39.24
CA SER A 5 10.92 27.48 40.06
C SER A 5 10.72 25.96 40.13
N LEU A 6 9.68 25.42 39.50
CA LEU A 6 9.31 23.98 39.61
C LEU A 6 9.79 23.08 38.47
N TRP A 7 10.42 23.63 37.44
CA TRP A 7 10.88 22.81 36.32
C TRP A 7 12.36 23.03 36.02
N SER A 8 13.13 21.96 35.94
CA SER A 8 14.50 22.00 35.44
C SER A 8 14.55 21.35 34.06
N VAL A 9 15.16 22.05 33.10
CA VAL A 9 15.39 21.55 31.74
C VAL A 9 16.84 21.09 31.67
N SER A 10 17.08 19.84 31.36
CA SER A 10 18.40 19.29 31.07
C SER A 10 18.52 18.99 29.57
N VAL A 11 19.48 19.63 28.90
CA VAL A 11 19.73 19.44 27.46
C VAL A 11 21.07 18.71 27.35
N ARG A 12 21.04 17.51 26.75
CA ARG A 12 22.25 16.79 26.26
C ARG A 12 22.12 16.62 24.76
N PRO A 13 23.22 16.49 24.01
CA PRO A 13 23.15 16.28 22.55
C PRO A 13 22.28 15.06 22.24
N GLY A 14 21.11 15.29 21.60
CA GLY A 14 20.16 14.27 21.19
C GLY A 14 18.98 13.97 22.10
N THR A 15 18.89 14.54 23.32
CA THR A 15 17.75 14.32 24.24
C THR A 15 17.44 15.55 25.08
N VAL A 16 16.17 15.99 25.06
CA VAL A 16 15.64 17.02 25.97
C VAL A 16 14.73 16.32 26.98
N SER A 17 15.06 16.38 28.27
CA SER A 17 14.22 15.85 29.33
C SER A 17 13.74 16.94 30.27
N LEU A 18 12.44 16.95 30.57
CA LEU A 18 11.78 17.83 31.53
C LEU A 18 11.45 17.03 32.78
N GLN A 19 11.99 17.42 33.92
CA GLN A 19 11.69 16.81 35.21
C GLN A 19 10.93 17.77 36.12
N CYS A 20 9.81 17.33 36.66
CA CYS A 20 9.00 18.07 37.62
C CYS A 20 9.45 17.70 39.06
N ARG A 21 9.87 18.68 39.86
CA ARG A 21 10.19 18.55 41.28
C ARG A 21 8.99 18.98 42.12
N GLY A 22 8.02 18.09 42.33
CA GLY A 22 6.86 18.34 43.19
C GLY A 22 6.47 17.08 43.97
N THR A 23 5.84 17.25 45.14
CA THR A 23 5.31 16.18 45.98
C THR A 23 4.09 15.51 45.37
N LEU A 24 3.76 14.28 45.79
CA LEU A 24 2.69 13.46 45.20
C LEU A 24 1.30 14.13 45.26
N GLU A 25 1.04 14.99 46.23
CA GLU A 25 -0.24 15.70 46.35
C GLU A 25 -0.40 16.82 45.30
N GLU A 26 0.67 17.53 44.96
CA GLU A 26 0.63 18.58 43.94
C GLU A 26 0.42 18.00 42.53
N ARG A 27 0.82 16.75 42.30
CA ARG A 27 0.61 16.06 41.05
C ARG A 27 -0.86 15.67 40.78
N LEU A 28 -1.65 15.46 41.85
CA LEU A 28 -3.06 15.08 41.74
C LEU A 28 -3.99 16.28 41.45
N LEU A 29 -3.65 17.46 41.96
CA LEU A 29 -4.40 18.70 41.69
C LEU A 29 -4.25 19.16 40.25
N TRP A 30 -3.10 18.89 39.64
CA TRP A 30 -2.82 19.28 38.27
C TRP A 30 -3.57 18.42 37.21
N ARG A 31 -3.85 17.15 37.50
CA ARG A 31 -4.63 16.28 36.60
C ARG A 31 -6.10 16.68 36.46
N ARG A 32 -6.66 17.45 37.37
CA ARG A 32 -8.05 17.96 37.27
C ARG A 32 -8.20 19.31 36.57
N GLY A 33 -7.11 20.11 36.47
CA GLY A 33 -7.10 21.42 35.82
C GLY A 33 -6.62 21.44 34.37
N ALA A 34 -5.99 20.37 33.87
CA ALA A 34 -5.26 20.37 32.60
C ALA A 34 -6.14 20.24 31.32
N ARG A 35 -7.47 20.13 31.45
CA ARG A 35 -8.34 20.02 30.27
C ARG A 35 -8.78 21.37 29.65
N LEU A 36 -8.47 22.50 30.26
CA LEU A 36 -8.91 23.84 29.81
C LEU A 36 -7.76 24.78 29.40
N LEU A 37 -6.49 24.44 29.61
CA LEU A 37 -5.35 25.34 29.33
C LEU A 37 -4.35 24.82 28.28
N GLY A 38 -4.62 23.70 27.63
CA GLY A 38 -3.71 23.06 26.66
C GLY A 38 -3.51 23.81 25.35
N SER A 39 -4.40 24.75 24.97
CA SER A 39 -4.28 25.43 23.67
C SER A 39 -3.48 26.74 23.75
N VAL A 40 -3.41 27.38 24.87
CA VAL A 40 -2.73 28.68 25.05
C VAL A 40 -1.21 28.51 25.23
N PHE A 41 -0.79 27.39 25.83
CA PHE A 41 0.63 27.11 26.08
C PHE A 41 1.40 26.67 24.84
N LEU A 42 0.75 25.98 23.87
CA LEU A 42 1.37 25.60 22.62
C LEU A 42 1.64 26.82 21.72
N TRP A 43 0.78 27.84 21.77
CA TRP A 43 0.95 29.09 21.00
C TRP A 43 2.08 29.95 21.54
N ALA A 44 2.27 30.02 22.86
CA ALA A 44 3.36 30.76 23.48
C ALA A 44 4.75 30.15 23.22
N LEU A 45 4.85 28.81 23.12
CA LEU A 45 6.11 28.13 22.79
C LEU A 45 6.48 28.28 21.30
N PHE A 46 5.50 28.37 20.42
CA PHE A 46 5.73 28.58 18.98
C PHE A 46 6.22 30.01 18.67
N CYS A 47 5.72 31.00 19.40
CA CYS A 47 6.19 32.40 19.26
C CYS A 47 7.59 32.61 19.86
N PHE A 48 8.00 31.84 20.87
CA PHE A 48 9.32 31.96 21.47
C PHE A 48 10.43 31.32 20.64
N CYS A 49 10.13 30.26 19.90
CA CYS A 49 11.09 29.62 18.98
C CYS A 49 11.41 30.47 17.74
N LEU A 50 10.50 31.36 17.31
CA LEU A 50 10.73 32.27 16.17
C LEU A 50 11.59 33.50 16.51
N ALA A 51 11.75 33.85 17.79
CA ALA A 51 12.49 35.04 18.25
C ALA A 51 13.98 34.78 18.53
N VAL A 52 14.47 33.53 18.49
CA VAL A 52 15.86 33.18 18.91
C VAL A 52 16.72 32.64 17.75
N LEU A 53 16.30 32.75 16.50
CA LEU A 53 17.16 32.37 15.38
C LEU A 53 18.03 33.58 14.95
N PRO A 54 19.37 33.51 14.96
CA PRO A 54 20.23 34.58 14.47
C PRO A 54 20.10 34.68 12.95
N GLN A 55 19.82 35.92 12.49
CA GLN A 55 19.83 36.28 11.07
C GLN A 55 21.29 36.23 10.54
N SER A 56 21.67 35.11 9.96
CA SER A 56 22.88 35.04 9.14
C SER A 56 22.52 35.37 7.69
N ARG A 57 23.01 36.54 7.27
CA ARG A 57 23.01 37.07 5.89
C ARG A 57 23.63 36.02 4.95
N MET A 58 22.88 35.53 3.97
CA MET A 58 23.46 34.92 2.77
C MET A 58 23.51 35.96 1.65
N ALA A 59 24.73 36.40 1.38
CA ALA A 59 25.07 37.16 0.20
C ALA A 59 25.11 36.22 -1.01
N LEU A 60 24.39 36.58 -2.05
CA LEU A 60 24.49 36.00 -3.39
C LEU A 60 25.83 36.39 -4.01
N ALA A 61 26.69 35.42 -4.28
CA ALA A 61 27.83 35.57 -5.21
C ALA A 61 27.61 34.63 -6.39
N TRP A 62 27.31 35.20 -7.53
CA TRP A 62 27.47 34.58 -8.83
C TRP A 62 28.96 34.53 -9.16
N SER A 63 29.49 33.37 -9.46
CA SER A 63 30.79 33.24 -10.12
C SER A 63 30.71 32.03 -11.08
N SER A 64 30.82 32.37 -12.33
CA SER A 64 31.13 31.49 -13.46
C SER A 64 32.52 30.85 -13.28
N GLY A 65 32.67 29.56 -13.56
CA GLY A 65 33.99 28.90 -13.52
C GLY A 65 33.93 27.44 -13.95
N SER A 66 34.17 27.20 -15.23
CA SER A 66 35.02 26.19 -15.91
C SER A 66 35.15 24.77 -15.31
N VAL A 67 34.76 23.86 -16.13
CA VAL A 67 35.26 22.50 -16.46
C VAL A 67 36.62 22.12 -15.86
N VAL A 68 36.66 21.06 -15.04
CA VAL A 68 37.80 20.16 -14.91
C VAL A 68 37.30 18.71 -14.81
N GLY A 69 37.78 17.89 -15.73
CA GLY A 69 37.52 16.46 -15.80
C GLY A 69 38.18 15.71 -14.63
N GLY A 70 37.50 14.74 -14.13
CA GLY A 70 37.98 13.75 -13.19
C GLY A 70 37.50 12.37 -13.61
N THR A 71 38.41 11.60 -14.16
CA THR A 71 38.32 10.17 -14.42
C THR A 71 38.04 9.43 -13.11
N PHE A 72 36.98 8.63 -13.07
CA PHE A 72 36.82 7.62 -12.03
C PHE A 72 36.92 6.24 -12.64
N GLN A 73 37.88 5.50 -12.10
CA GLN A 73 38.25 4.13 -12.44
C GLN A 73 37.15 3.12 -12.07
N ASP A 74 37.08 2.14 -12.94
CA ASP A 74 36.34 0.89 -12.81
C ASP A 74 36.63 0.16 -11.49
N GLY A 75 35.53 -0.28 -10.84
CA GLY A 75 35.56 -1.25 -9.77
C GLY A 75 34.67 -2.45 -10.15
N GLU A 76 35.24 -3.36 -10.93
CA GLU A 76 34.69 -4.69 -11.16
C GLU A 76 34.51 -5.45 -9.85
N ARG A 77 33.30 -5.89 -9.52
CA ARG A 77 33.06 -6.97 -8.57
C ARG A 77 32.45 -8.17 -9.27
N ASN A 78 33.33 -9.14 -9.51
CA ASN A 78 33.06 -10.52 -9.86
C ASN A 78 32.00 -11.15 -8.93
N TYR A 79 30.87 -11.60 -9.49
CA TYR A 79 30.03 -12.62 -8.90
C TYR A 79 30.35 -13.96 -9.54
N ARG A 80 31.01 -14.84 -8.76
CA ARG A 80 31.30 -16.21 -9.07
C ARG A 80 29.99 -17.00 -9.20
N GLN A 81 29.78 -17.59 -10.34
CA GLN A 81 28.90 -18.73 -10.54
C GLN A 81 29.50 -19.98 -9.85
N GLY A 82 28.81 -20.48 -8.84
CA GLY A 82 29.06 -21.80 -8.27
C GLY A 82 28.19 -22.84 -8.90
N SER A 83 28.78 -23.61 -9.83
CA SER A 83 28.22 -24.86 -10.32
C SER A 83 28.41 -25.95 -9.26
N VAL A 84 27.33 -26.57 -8.80
CA VAL A 84 27.39 -27.84 -8.09
C VAL A 84 26.64 -28.87 -8.93
N ALA A 85 27.42 -29.65 -9.64
CA ALA A 85 27.01 -30.94 -10.19
C ALA A 85 27.26 -32.00 -9.11
N GLN A 86 26.22 -32.70 -8.69
CA GLN A 86 26.37 -34.00 -8.03
C GLN A 86 25.30 -34.96 -8.52
N SER A 87 25.83 -35.97 -9.17
CA SER A 87 25.26 -37.25 -9.56
C SER A 87 24.52 -37.96 -8.42
N LEU A 88 23.36 -38.53 -8.72
CA LEU A 88 22.90 -39.75 -8.08
C LEU A 88 22.29 -40.69 -9.14
N GLN A 89 22.98 -41.79 -9.31
CA GLN A 89 22.55 -42.96 -10.04
C GLN A 89 21.45 -43.73 -9.27
N GLY A 90 20.58 -44.38 -10.01
CA GLY A 90 20.02 -45.65 -9.63
C GLY A 90 18.56 -45.65 -9.19
N GLY A 91 17.70 -46.27 -9.97
CA GLY A 91 16.34 -46.64 -9.57
C GLY A 91 15.46 -47.07 -10.74
N GLU A 92 15.73 -48.27 -11.25
CA GLU A 92 14.80 -49.07 -12.11
C GLU A 92 13.38 -49.12 -11.52
N ARG A 93 12.33 -48.92 -12.31
CA ARG A 93 11.31 -49.93 -12.61
C ARG A 93 10.00 -49.45 -13.17
N ARG A 94 9.63 -50.21 -14.17
CA ARG A 94 8.30 -50.67 -14.60
C ARG A 94 7.47 -49.74 -15.47
N GLY A 95 7.41 -50.19 -16.68
CA GLY A 95 6.53 -49.78 -17.74
C GLY A 95 5.06 -50.00 -17.45
N ILE A 96 4.30 -49.10 -18.00
CA ILE A 96 2.91 -49.33 -18.34
C ILE A 96 2.80 -49.03 -19.83
N LEU A 97 2.53 -50.08 -20.57
CA LEU A 97 2.14 -50.05 -21.99
C LEU A 97 0.80 -49.37 -22.11
N LEU A 98 0.71 -48.35 -22.96
CA LEU A 98 -0.53 -47.89 -23.56
C LEU A 98 -0.36 -47.88 -25.10
N PRO A 99 -1.42 -48.18 -25.86
CA PRO A 99 -1.32 -48.72 -27.19
C PRO A 99 -1.07 -47.69 -28.29
N ASP A 100 -0.55 -48.19 -29.38
CA ASP A 100 -0.37 -47.58 -30.69
C ASP A 100 -1.62 -46.84 -31.18
N ASP A 101 -1.45 -45.56 -31.50
CA ASP A 101 -2.26 -44.88 -32.48
C ASP A 101 -1.36 -44.39 -33.62
N ALA A 102 -1.32 -45.25 -34.61
CA ALA A 102 -0.75 -45.00 -35.91
C ALA A 102 -1.66 -44.02 -36.71
N HIS A 103 -1.03 -43.15 -37.49
CA HIS A 103 -1.58 -42.29 -38.54
C HIS A 103 -1.94 -40.86 -38.13
N ASN A 104 -0.88 -40.02 -38.13
CA ASN A 104 -1.07 -38.60 -38.45
C ASN A 104 0.06 -38.11 -39.39
N PRO A 105 -0.20 -37.97 -40.73
CA PRO A 105 0.81 -37.62 -41.71
C PRO A 105 1.25 -36.15 -41.71
N ARG A 106 0.86 -35.34 -40.73
CA ARG A 106 1.21 -33.91 -40.69
C ARG A 106 2.45 -33.58 -39.84
N LYS A 107 3.07 -34.53 -39.15
CA LYS A 107 4.28 -34.27 -38.33
C LYS A 107 5.62 -34.48 -39.03
N ASN A 108 5.64 -34.99 -40.28
CA ASN A 108 6.88 -35.28 -40.99
C ASN A 108 7.39 -34.18 -41.93
N ARG A 109 6.74 -32.97 -41.96
CA ARG A 109 7.20 -31.85 -42.80
C ARG A 109 8.11 -30.84 -42.08
N ILE A 110 8.32 -30.96 -40.78
CA ILE A 110 9.12 -29.99 -40.00
C ILE A 110 10.55 -30.50 -39.73
N ARG A 111 10.85 -31.78 -39.98
CA ARG A 111 12.18 -32.33 -39.73
C ARG A 111 13.16 -32.32 -40.90
N THR A 112 12.72 -32.03 -42.12
CA THR A 112 13.58 -32.00 -43.31
C THR A 112 14.05 -30.61 -43.69
N ALA A 113 13.60 -29.54 -42.99
CA ALA A 113 14.02 -28.15 -43.26
C ALA A 113 15.17 -27.62 -42.39
N LEU A 114 15.76 -28.46 -41.53
CA LEU A 114 16.82 -28.06 -40.59
C LEU A 114 18.22 -28.64 -40.93
N ALA A 115 18.37 -29.38 -42.04
CA ALA A 115 19.63 -30.03 -42.40
C ALA A 115 20.42 -29.40 -43.56
N ASP A 116 19.87 -28.39 -44.26
CA ASP A 116 20.51 -27.84 -45.49
C ASP A 116 21.01 -26.40 -45.39
N ASN A 117 21.26 -25.86 -44.16
CA ASN A 117 21.89 -24.56 -43.98
C ASN A 117 23.18 -24.67 -43.17
N ALA A 118 24.14 -25.42 -43.73
CA ALA A 118 25.52 -25.31 -43.27
C ALA A 118 26.41 -24.99 -44.48
N VAL A 119 27.11 -23.83 -44.33
CA VAL A 119 28.25 -23.39 -45.15
C VAL A 119 27.89 -22.69 -46.48
N ALA A 120 27.56 -21.41 -46.39
CA ALA A 120 27.95 -20.44 -47.39
C ALA A 120 28.96 -19.47 -46.78
N LEU A 121 30.20 -19.53 -47.24
CA LEU A 121 31.30 -18.62 -46.94
C LEU A 121 30.85 -17.18 -47.24
N ALA A 122 30.90 -16.31 -46.23
CA ALA A 122 30.59 -14.90 -46.35
C ALA A 122 31.67 -14.20 -47.20
N GLU A 123 31.29 -13.66 -48.31
CA GLU A 123 32.05 -12.64 -49.07
C GLU A 123 32.04 -11.34 -48.25
N PRO A 124 33.19 -10.64 -48.07
CA PRO A 124 33.26 -9.33 -47.41
C PRO A 124 32.88 -8.24 -48.43
N GLY A 125 31.63 -7.85 -48.47
CA GLY A 125 31.20 -6.78 -49.39
C GLY A 125 29.72 -6.51 -49.51
N ALA A 126 28.86 -7.24 -48.84
CA ALA A 126 27.44 -6.91 -48.80
C ALA A 126 27.22 -5.81 -47.74
N THR A 127 27.02 -4.58 -48.22
CA THR A 127 26.40 -3.50 -47.44
C THR A 127 25.13 -4.08 -46.80
N ALA A 128 25.15 -4.32 -45.51
CA ALA A 128 23.98 -4.78 -44.75
C ALA A 128 22.86 -3.78 -45.07
N ALA A 129 21.89 -4.20 -45.86
CA ALA A 129 20.64 -3.47 -46.03
C ALA A 129 20.06 -3.36 -44.64
N LEU A 130 20.14 -2.16 -44.07
CA LEU A 130 19.52 -1.82 -42.77
C LEU A 130 18.07 -2.32 -42.88
N ALA A 131 17.72 -3.25 -41.99
CA ALA A 131 16.37 -3.72 -41.85
C ALA A 131 15.44 -2.49 -41.80
N PRO A 132 14.30 -2.48 -42.47
CA PRO A 132 13.43 -1.32 -42.48
C PRO A 132 13.15 -0.94 -41.03
N GLU A 133 13.60 0.26 -40.64
CA GLU A 133 13.45 0.78 -39.26
C GLU A 133 11.96 0.68 -38.90
N ASP A 134 11.60 -0.26 -38.04
CA ASP A 134 10.22 -0.43 -37.55
C ASP A 134 9.97 0.60 -36.46
N TRP A 135 9.86 1.86 -36.88
CA TRP A 135 9.51 2.96 -36.00
C TRP A 135 8.07 3.38 -36.21
N ARG A 136 7.43 3.84 -35.16
CA ARG A 136 6.08 4.40 -35.13
C ARG A 136 6.06 5.67 -34.28
N ILE A 137 5.01 6.46 -34.44
CA ILE A 137 4.76 7.63 -33.59
C ILE A 137 3.44 7.40 -32.86
N LYS A 138 3.48 7.35 -31.55
CA LYS A 138 2.27 7.30 -30.72
C LYS A 138 1.80 8.71 -30.45
N ILE A 139 0.60 9.06 -30.89
CA ILE A 139 -0.03 10.33 -30.57
C ILE A 139 -0.74 10.20 -29.23
N ARG A 140 -0.49 11.13 -28.32
CA ARG A 140 -1.09 11.19 -26.99
C ARG A 140 -2.56 11.56 -27.08
N SER A 141 -3.37 11.17 -26.09
CA SER A 141 -4.77 11.60 -25.95
C SER A 141 -4.92 13.04 -25.46
N ALA A 142 -3.87 13.59 -24.81
CA ALA A 142 -3.83 14.96 -24.32
C ALA A 142 -2.45 15.56 -24.48
N ALA A 143 -2.40 16.90 -24.74
CA ALA A 143 -1.14 17.62 -24.94
C ALA A 143 -1.27 19.10 -24.56
N ILE A 144 -0.12 19.75 -24.32
CA ILE A 144 -0.01 21.18 -24.14
C ILE A 144 0.76 21.77 -25.32
N ALA A 145 0.17 22.75 -25.98
CA ALA A 145 0.88 23.59 -26.94
C ALA A 145 1.72 24.63 -26.21
N ARG A 146 3.02 24.65 -26.46
CA ARG A 146 3.97 25.57 -25.80
C ARG A 146 4.06 26.92 -26.47
N GLY A 147 3.65 27.03 -27.72
CA GLY A 147 3.71 28.23 -28.53
C GLY A 147 2.39 28.51 -29.24
N ASP A 148 2.46 29.38 -30.27
CA ASP A 148 1.32 29.72 -31.11
C ASP A 148 0.94 28.63 -32.12
N GLN A 149 1.79 27.64 -32.25
CA GLN A 149 1.55 26.48 -33.13
C GLN A 149 1.75 25.19 -32.34
N VAL A 150 0.93 24.18 -32.63
CA VAL A 150 1.08 22.84 -32.11
C VAL A 150 2.15 22.11 -32.94
N LEU A 151 3.19 21.67 -32.29
CA LEU A 151 4.25 20.87 -32.92
C LEU A 151 3.97 19.39 -32.77
N LEU A 152 4.53 18.57 -33.68
CA LEU A 152 4.42 17.14 -33.58
C LEU A 152 5.02 16.61 -32.27
N GLY A 153 6.10 17.21 -31.80
CA GLY A 153 6.73 16.87 -30.50
C GLY A 153 5.89 17.19 -29.26
N ASP A 154 4.91 18.11 -29.36
CA ASP A 154 3.99 18.38 -28.26
C ASP A 154 2.97 17.24 -28.08
N ILE A 155 2.55 16.60 -29.18
CA ILE A 155 1.48 15.60 -29.21
C ILE A 155 1.94 14.17 -29.39
N GLY A 156 3.17 13.94 -29.86
CA GLY A 156 3.68 12.63 -30.28
C GLY A 156 4.84 12.13 -29.41
N GLU A 157 5.02 10.83 -29.42
CA GLU A 157 6.15 10.11 -28.83
C GLU A 157 6.69 9.10 -29.83
N PRO A 158 8.01 9.03 -30.04
CA PRO A 158 8.60 8.02 -30.91
C PRO A 158 8.53 6.64 -30.25
N LEU A 159 8.20 5.62 -31.04
CA LEU A 159 8.22 4.22 -30.66
C LEU A 159 9.12 3.42 -31.62
N GLY A 160 9.83 2.44 -31.08
CA GLY A 160 10.71 1.58 -31.86
C GLY A 160 12.07 2.21 -32.17
N GLY A 161 12.74 1.78 -33.21
CA GLY A 161 14.10 2.15 -33.60
C GLY A 161 14.25 3.49 -34.33
N MET A 162 13.48 4.54 -33.94
CA MET A 162 13.63 5.87 -34.55
C MET A 162 14.90 6.56 -34.02
N SER A 163 15.75 7.02 -34.94
CA SER A 163 16.95 7.80 -34.54
C SER A 163 16.57 9.13 -33.88
N PRO A 164 17.30 9.57 -32.85
CA PRO A 164 17.04 10.84 -32.17
C PRO A 164 17.02 12.05 -33.12
N GLU A 165 17.91 12.08 -34.10
CA GLU A 165 18.01 13.15 -35.10
C GLU A 165 16.74 13.23 -35.98
N ARG A 166 16.25 12.07 -36.45
CA ARG A 166 15.02 11.99 -37.20
C ARG A 166 13.82 12.42 -36.36
N TRP A 167 13.77 12.00 -35.10
CA TRP A 167 12.72 12.44 -34.19
C TRP A 167 12.74 13.95 -33.99
N GLN A 168 13.90 14.57 -33.75
CA GLN A 168 14.02 16.01 -33.60
C GLN A 168 13.51 16.78 -34.83
N SER A 169 13.87 16.32 -36.04
CA SER A 169 13.39 16.91 -37.27
C SER A 169 11.87 16.83 -37.43
N LEU A 170 11.28 15.69 -37.08
CA LEU A 170 9.82 15.51 -37.15
C LEU A 170 9.12 16.25 -36.02
N ALA A 171 9.65 16.22 -34.80
CA ALA A 171 9.06 16.84 -33.61
C ALA A 171 8.93 18.36 -33.73
N SER A 172 9.83 19.01 -34.47
CA SER A 172 9.80 20.47 -34.67
C SER A 172 8.80 20.89 -35.77
N GLN A 173 8.14 19.97 -36.48
CA GLN A 173 7.21 20.35 -37.51
C GLN A 173 5.91 20.92 -36.95
N PRO A 174 5.49 22.12 -37.42
CA PRO A 174 4.23 22.73 -37.02
C PRO A 174 3.07 22.04 -37.73
N LEU A 175 2.03 21.70 -37.00
CA LEU A 175 0.87 20.98 -37.52
C LEU A 175 -0.32 21.89 -37.77
N TRP A 176 -0.70 22.72 -36.78
CA TRP A 176 -1.79 23.69 -36.90
C TRP A 176 -1.65 24.76 -35.77
N PRO A 177 -2.40 25.91 -35.89
CA PRO A 177 -2.39 26.93 -34.84
C PRO A 177 -2.87 26.40 -33.51
N ALA A 178 -2.20 26.81 -32.41
CA ALA A 178 -2.62 26.49 -31.06
C ALA A 178 -4.00 27.09 -30.74
N PRO A 179 -4.73 26.56 -29.72
CA PRO A 179 -5.97 27.19 -29.25
C PRO A 179 -5.78 28.67 -28.91
N ALA A 180 -6.73 29.52 -29.35
CA ALA A 180 -6.63 30.96 -29.13
C ALA A 180 -6.70 31.34 -27.66
N GLU A 181 -7.54 30.64 -26.86
CA GLU A 181 -7.71 30.88 -25.44
C GLU A 181 -6.74 30.01 -24.63
N GLU A 182 -5.93 30.70 -23.80
CA GLU A 182 -5.02 30.04 -22.89
C GLU A 182 -5.80 29.34 -21.75
N GLY A 183 -5.33 28.17 -21.32
CA GLY A 183 -5.97 27.40 -20.26
C GLY A 183 -7.28 26.70 -20.63
N LYS A 184 -7.77 26.88 -21.89
CA LYS A 184 -9.00 26.26 -22.35
C LYS A 184 -8.70 25.08 -23.27
N PRO A 185 -9.10 23.85 -22.91
CA PRO A 185 -8.84 22.68 -23.74
C PRO A 185 -9.73 22.66 -24.98
N MET A 186 -9.15 22.26 -26.11
CA MET A 186 -9.82 22.05 -27.39
C MET A 186 -9.71 20.59 -27.80
N GLN A 187 -10.84 19.97 -28.14
CA GLN A 187 -10.87 18.57 -28.56
C GLN A 187 -10.83 18.44 -30.10
N ILE A 188 -9.97 17.57 -30.59
CA ILE A 188 -9.79 17.24 -31.98
C ILE A 188 -10.15 15.77 -32.18
N SER A 189 -11.11 15.50 -33.06
CA SER A 189 -11.50 14.12 -33.42
C SER A 189 -10.40 13.39 -34.18
N ARG A 190 -10.39 12.06 -34.10
CA ARG A 190 -9.43 11.20 -34.81
C ARG A 190 -9.38 11.48 -36.32
N SER A 191 -10.52 11.73 -36.93
CA SER A 191 -10.61 12.02 -38.37
C SER A 191 -9.92 13.33 -38.76
N ARG A 192 -10.17 14.41 -37.98
CA ARG A 192 -9.49 15.71 -38.14
C ARG A 192 -7.99 15.58 -37.92
N LEU A 193 -7.59 14.86 -36.87
CA LEU A 193 -6.19 14.60 -36.53
C LEU A 193 -5.48 13.82 -37.66
N SER A 194 -6.10 12.75 -38.17
CA SER A 194 -5.57 11.97 -39.29
C SER A 194 -5.38 12.81 -40.54
N LEU A 195 -6.37 13.67 -40.85
CA LEU A 195 -6.28 14.56 -42.01
C LEU A 195 -5.14 15.56 -41.86
N ALA A 196 -5.04 16.24 -40.75
CA ALA A 196 -3.98 17.21 -40.47
C ALA A 196 -2.57 16.59 -40.54
N LEU A 197 -2.38 15.43 -39.90
CA LEU A 197 -1.10 14.70 -39.95
C LEU A 197 -0.73 14.27 -41.35
N ARG A 198 -1.72 13.83 -42.15
CA ARG A 198 -1.48 13.44 -43.57
C ARG A 198 -1.11 14.62 -44.43
N GLN A 199 -1.71 15.79 -44.22
CA GLN A 199 -1.40 17.01 -44.96
C GLN A 199 0.02 17.53 -44.69
N VAL A 200 0.45 17.48 -43.41
CA VAL A 200 1.76 18.02 -42.99
C VAL A 200 2.89 17.01 -43.15
N LEU A 201 2.70 15.77 -42.71
CA LEU A 201 3.75 14.75 -42.64
C LEU A 201 3.80 13.85 -43.88
N GLY A 202 2.82 13.95 -44.78
CA GLY A 202 2.68 13.05 -45.92
C GLY A 202 2.10 11.66 -45.57
N LYS A 203 1.85 10.83 -46.60
CA LYS A 203 1.20 9.53 -46.42
C LYS A 203 2.08 8.53 -45.66
N ASP A 204 3.38 8.54 -45.89
CA ASP A 204 4.31 7.55 -45.34
C ASP A 204 4.47 7.69 -43.82
N VAL A 205 4.73 8.90 -43.36
CA VAL A 205 4.90 9.18 -41.90
C VAL A 205 3.55 9.09 -41.18
N SER A 206 2.48 9.65 -41.77
CA SER A 206 1.14 9.59 -41.12
C SER A 206 0.59 8.17 -41.03
N GLY A 207 0.96 7.26 -41.95
CA GLY A 207 0.61 5.83 -41.87
C GLY A 207 1.27 5.08 -40.71
N ARG A 208 2.37 5.61 -40.18
CA ARG A 208 3.09 5.06 -39.03
C ARG A 208 2.63 5.67 -37.69
N CYS A 209 1.66 6.60 -37.70
CA CYS A 209 1.11 7.22 -36.50
C CYS A 209 0.02 6.35 -35.87
N ILE A 210 0.16 6.05 -34.60
CA ILE A 210 -0.89 5.41 -33.75
C ILE A 210 -1.75 6.52 -33.18
N LEU A 211 -3.01 6.62 -33.61
CA LEU A 211 -3.90 7.72 -33.26
C LEU A 211 -4.85 7.32 -32.14
N PRO A 212 -5.07 8.19 -31.10
CA PRO A 212 -6.11 8.03 -30.12
C PRO A 212 -7.51 8.22 -30.74
N SER A 213 -8.56 7.94 -29.97
CA SER A 213 -9.96 8.21 -30.36
C SER A 213 -10.23 9.70 -30.56
N SER A 214 -9.62 10.53 -29.71
CA SER A 214 -9.59 11.99 -29.79
C SER A 214 -8.32 12.51 -29.14
N LEU A 215 -7.89 13.70 -29.53
CA LEU A 215 -6.79 14.43 -28.93
C LEU A 215 -7.36 15.71 -28.30
N VAL A 216 -7.03 15.95 -27.04
CA VAL A 216 -7.36 17.20 -26.36
C VAL A 216 -6.09 18.03 -26.19
N ILE A 217 -6.13 19.28 -26.67
CA ILE A 217 -4.97 20.19 -26.59
C ILE A 217 -5.37 21.44 -25.84
N GLN A 218 -4.51 21.86 -24.95
CA GLN A 218 -4.61 23.13 -24.24
C GLN A 218 -3.38 24.00 -24.54
N ARG A 219 -3.57 25.30 -24.64
CA ARG A 219 -2.45 26.26 -24.69
C ARG A 219 -2.12 26.70 -23.26
N GLY A 220 -0.86 26.56 -22.87
CA GLY A 220 -0.42 26.90 -21.51
C GLY A 220 -0.94 25.98 -20.42
N GLY A 221 -0.68 26.33 -19.15
CA GLY A 221 -1.07 25.54 -18.00
C GLY A 221 -0.19 24.30 -17.79
N LEU A 222 -0.76 23.29 -17.12
CA LEU A 222 -0.08 22.02 -16.81
C LEU A 222 -0.95 20.83 -17.20
N LEU A 223 -0.30 19.71 -17.49
CA LEU A 223 -0.94 18.46 -17.84
C LEU A 223 -0.37 17.33 -16.97
N PHE A 224 -1.25 16.63 -16.30
CA PHE A 224 -0.93 15.39 -15.61
C PHE A 224 -1.50 14.23 -16.42
N MET A 225 -0.61 13.37 -16.93
CA MET A 225 -0.98 12.13 -17.60
C MET A 225 -1.19 11.01 -16.56
N GLU A 226 -1.81 9.91 -16.97
CA GLU A 226 -2.14 8.77 -16.11
C GLU A 226 -0.94 8.28 -15.30
N ASP A 227 0.24 8.15 -15.91
CA ASP A 227 1.45 7.69 -15.22
C ASP A 227 1.88 8.64 -14.10
N ALA A 228 1.87 9.96 -14.36
CA ALA A 228 2.17 10.97 -13.36
C ALA A 228 1.15 10.99 -12.22
N LEU A 229 -0.13 10.74 -12.53
CA LEU A 229 -1.19 10.60 -11.52
C LEU A 229 -1.01 9.34 -10.68
N ARG A 230 -0.59 8.23 -11.28
CA ARG A 230 -0.28 6.97 -10.58
C ARG A 230 0.87 7.18 -9.58
N ASP A 231 1.97 7.78 -10.03
CA ASP A 231 3.12 8.07 -9.18
C ASP A 231 2.74 9.02 -8.03
N TYR A 232 1.88 9.99 -8.32
CA TYR A 232 1.37 10.91 -7.31
C TYR A 232 0.53 10.19 -6.26
N VAL A 233 -0.37 9.27 -6.67
CA VAL A 233 -1.19 8.45 -5.76
C VAL A 233 -0.30 7.58 -4.88
N VAL A 234 0.66 6.86 -5.47
CA VAL A 234 1.58 5.97 -4.73
C VAL A 234 2.38 6.76 -3.69
N ARG A 235 2.92 7.92 -4.06
CA ARG A 235 3.65 8.78 -3.10
C ARG A 235 2.75 9.34 -2.00
N SER A 236 1.55 9.78 -2.34
CA SER A 236 0.62 10.38 -1.37
C SER A 236 0.04 9.35 -0.39
N LEU A 237 -0.24 8.13 -0.85
CA LEU A 237 -0.81 7.07 -0.03
C LEU A 237 0.22 6.19 0.67
N GLY A 238 1.47 6.20 0.24
CA GLY A 238 2.56 5.39 0.81
C GLY A 238 2.62 5.42 2.34
N PRO A 239 2.64 6.59 2.99
CA PRO A 239 2.64 6.68 4.45
C PRO A 239 1.41 6.06 5.11
N HIS A 240 0.22 6.21 4.49
CA HIS A 240 -1.02 5.62 5.00
C HIS A 240 -1.04 4.10 4.87
N LEU A 241 -0.52 3.58 3.75
CA LEU A 241 -0.39 2.14 3.51
C LEU A 241 0.62 1.51 4.48
N ALA A 242 1.74 2.17 4.72
CA ALA A 242 2.76 1.71 5.67
C ALA A 242 2.27 1.66 7.12
N ALA A 243 1.28 2.49 7.48
CA ALA A 243 0.67 2.50 8.81
C ALA A 243 -0.39 1.40 9.01
N MET A 244 -0.77 0.66 7.97
CA MET A 244 -1.77 -0.41 8.07
C MET A 244 -1.19 -1.65 8.75
N PRO A 245 -2.03 -2.41 9.48
CA PRO A 245 -1.58 -3.65 10.12
C PRO A 245 -1.42 -4.74 9.05
N GLY A 246 -0.22 -4.90 8.51
CA GLY A 246 0.10 -5.91 7.50
C GLY A 246 0.74 -5.34 6.25
N GLN A 247 0.74 -6.12 5.17
CA GLN A 247 1.31 -5.70 3.89
C GLN A 247 0.19 -5.15 2.99
N ALA A 248 0.19 -3.83 2.78
CA ALA A 248 -0.79 -3.14 1.95
C ALA A 248 -0.19 -2.78 0.59
N GLU A 249 -0.94 -3.01 -0.49
CA GLU A 249 -0.55 -2.72 -1.86
C GLU A 249 -1.75 -2.20 -2.65
N LEU A 250 -1.52 -1.21 -3.52
CA LEU A 250 -2.50 -0.72 -4.47
C LEU A 250 -2.29 -1.36 -5.83
N THR A 251 -3.36 -1.96 -6.36
CA THR A 251 -3.39 -2.63 -7.66
C THR A 251 -4.56 -2.11 -8.49
N ASP A 252 -4.67 -2.57 -9.75
CA ASP A 252 -5.81 -2.31 -10.65
C ASP A 252 -6.21 -0.83 -10.73
N PHE A 253 -5.22 0.02 -10.95
CA PHE A 253 -5.47 1.44 -11.14
C PHE A 253 -6.32 1.69 -12.37
N ARG A 254 -7.42 2.43 -12.18
CA ARG A 254 -8.26 3.00 -13.22
C ARG A 254 -8.32 4.50 -12.99
N LEU A 255 -7.32 5.18 -13.49
CA LEU A 255 -7.15 6.61 -13.35
C LEU A 255 -7.71 7.33 -14.59
N PRO A 256 -8.01 8.63 -14.48
CA PRO A 256 -8.27 9.44 -15.67
C PRO A 256 -7.02 9.48 -16.54
N GLU A 257 -7.20 9.38 -17.86
CA GLU A 257 -6.08 9.41 -18.83
C GLU A 257 -5.25 10.70 -18.67
N TYR A 258 -5.90 11.81 -18.30
CA TYR A 258 -5.26 13.10 -18.10
C TYR A 258 -6.07 14.03 -17.19
N ILE A 259 -5.37 14.99 -16.59
CA ILE A 259 -5.96 16.14 -15.87
C ILE A 259 -5.24 17.39 -16.35
N PHE A 260 -5.99 18.35 -16.95
CA PHE A 260 -5.47 19.67 -17.28
C PHE A 260 -5.60 20.64 -16.10
N LEU A 261 -4.62 21.48 -15.93
CA LEU A 261 -4.67 22.69 -15.12
C LEU A 261 -4.61 23.91 -16.05
N SER A 262 -5.49 24.87 -15.87
CA SER A 262 -5.58 26.03 -16.73
C SER A 262 -4.37 26.96 -16.64
N HIS A 263 -3.74 27.02 -15.46
CA HIS A 263 -2.52 27.81 -15.23
C HIS A 263 -1.64 27.17 -14.15
N SER A 264 -0.39 27.62 -14.04
CA SER A 264 0.64 27.03 -13.19
C SER A 264 0.40 27.16 -11.68
N GLN A 265 -0.50 28.06 -11.24
CA GLN A 265 -0.85 28.24 -9.84
C GLN A 265 -1.87 27.21 -9.34
N GLN A 266 -2.60 26.57 -10.26
CA GLN A 266 -3.50 25.48 -9.91
C GLN A 266 -2.73 24.24 -9.44
N ARG A 267 -3.34 23.46 -8.56
CA ARG A 267 -2.75 22.24 -8.00
C ARG A 267 -3.73 21.10 -8.07
N VAL A 268 -3.20 19.90 -8.21
CA VAL A 268 -3.96 18.67 -8.03
C VAL A 268 -3.72 18.17 -6.62
N GLN A 269 -4.80 18.01 -5.85
CA GLN A 269 -4.77 17.43 -4.52
C GLN A 269 -5.54 16.11 -4.51
N LEU A 270 -4.94 15.06 -3.95
CA LEU A 270 -5.63 13.80 -3.72
C LEU A 270 -6.43 13.90 -2.41
N GLU A 271 -7.75 13.83 -2.51
CA GLU A 271 -8.64 13.72 -1.36
C GLU A 271 -8.67 12.26 -0.91
N VAL A 272 -8.05 11.99 0.23
CA VAL A 272 -7.96 10.64 0.79
C VAL A 272 -9.15 10.41 1.71
N GLY A 273 -10.06 9.52 1.32
CA GLY A 273 -11.12 9.02 2.18
C GLY A 273 -10.61 7.91 3.11
N LYS A 274 -11.55 7.25 3.80
CA LYS A 274 -11.24 6.07 4.60
C LYS A 274 -10.70 4.96 3.68
N LEU A 275 -9.44 4.56 3.89
CA LEU A 275 -8.84 3.44 3.18
C LEU A 275 -9.32 2.14 3.83
N SER A 276 -9.95 1.28 3.05
CA SER A 276 -10.38 -0.06 3.46
C SER A 276 -9.96 -1.06 2.39
N PRO A 277 -9.65 -2.32 2.76
CA PRO A 277 -9.34 -3.37 1.79
C PRO A 277 -10.44 -3.52 0.74
N GLY A 278 -10.04 -3.74 -0.53
CA GLY A 278 -10.92 -3.80 -1.67
C GLY A 278 -10.89 -2.53 -2.51
N ARG A 279 -12.03 -2.18 -3.12
CA ARG A 279 -12.14 -1.03 -4.03
C ARG A 279 -12.02 0.30 -3.29
N VAL A 280 -11.06 1.13 -3.71
CA VAL A 280 -10.81 2.48 -3.18
C VAL A 280 -11.12 3.50 -4.27
N THR A 281 -11.92 4.51 -3.94
CA THR A 281 -12.17 5.66 -4.81
C THR A 281 -11.10 6.73 -4.55
N LEU A 282 -10.40 7.10 -5.60
CA LEU A 282 -9.40 8.17 -5.61
C LEU A 282 -10.05 9.43 -6.15
N ARG A 283 -10.02 10.53 -5.40
CA ARG A 283 -10.59 11.82 -5.82
C ARG A 283 -9.48 12.85 -5.98
N PHE A 284 -9.31 13.32 -7.19
CA PHE A 284 -8.36 14.38 -7.51
C PHE A 284 -9.12 15.71 -7.54
N ALA A 285 -8.87 16.57 -6.58
CA ALA A 285 -9.40 17.93 -6.56
C ALA A 285 -8.42 18.86 -7.26
N VAL A 286 -8.89 19.55 -8.30
CA VAL A 286 -8.17 20.67 -8.92
C VAL A 286 -8.52 21.92 -8.13
N GLN A 287 -7.49 22.54 -7.56
CA GLN A 287 -7.63 23.68 -6.67
C GLN A 287 -6.88 24.90 -7.20
N GLU A 288 -7.44 26.09 -6.95
CA GLU A 288 -6.75 27.36 -7.11
C GLU A 288 -5.70 27.58 -6.02
N ALA A 289 -4.90 28.63 -6.18
CA ALA A 289 -3.88 29.01 -5.20
C ALA A 289 -4.47 29.33 -3.81
N ASP A 290 -5.70 29.82 -3.76
CA ASP A 290 -6.46 30.12 -2.54
C ASP A 290 -7.08 28.89 -1.87
N GLY A 291 -6.95 27.70 -2.49
CA GLY A 291 -7.53 26.45 -2.02
C GLY A 291 -8.96 26.18 -2.50
N THR A 292 -9.55 27.07 -3.29
CA THR A 292 -10.88 26.86 -3.87
C THR A 292 -10.86 25.69 -4.83
N VAL A 293 -11.74 24.71 -4.63
CA VAL A 293 -11.86 23.53 -5.50
C VAL A 293 -12.70 23.89 -6.73
N ILE A 294 -12.08 23.85 -7.92
CA ILE A 294 -12.74 24.13 -9.19
C ILE A 294 -13.49 22.91 -9.70
N ARG A 295 -12.86 21.74 -9.63
CA ARG A 295 -13.45 20.48 -10.09
C ARG A 295 -12.81 19.29 -9.38
N ARG A 296 -13.55 18.19 -9.40
CA ARG A 296 -13.07 16.90 -8.91
C ARG A 296 -13.11 15.88 -10.04
N VAL A 297 -12.05 15.11 -10.16
CA VAL A 297 -11.93 14.00 -11.10
C VAL A 297 -11.71 12.72 -10.30
N SER A 298 -12.46 11.66 -10.61
CA SER A 298 -12.39 10.42 -9.85
C SER A 298 -11.62 9.35 -10.61
N GLY A 299 -10.87 8.56 -9.87
CA GLY A 299 -10.24 7.33 -10.28
C GLY A 299 -10.58 6.21 -9.30
N LEU A 300 -10.15 5.00 -9.62
CA LEU A 300 -10.32 3.81 -8.79
C LEU A 300 -8.98 3.10 -8.65
N ALA A 301 -8.77 2.45 -7.51
CA ALA A 301 -7.72 1.47 -7.31
C ALA A 301 -8.27 0.32 -6.44
N ASN A 302 -7.57 -0.78 -6.39
CA ASN A 302 -7.88 -1.89 -5.50
C ASN A 302 -6.81 -1.97 -4.41
N LEU A 303 -7.21 -1.86 -3.14
CA LEU A 303 -6.32 -2.01 -1.99
C LEU A 303 -6.31 -3.46 -1.56
N VAL A 304 -5.20 -4.13 -1.78
CA VAL A 304 -4.93 -5.48 -1.28
C VAL A 304 -4.19 -5.36 0.04
N LEU A 305 -4.77 -5.89 1.11
CA LEU A 305 -4.16 -5.90 2.44
C LEU A 305 -3.99 -7.35 2.89
N TRP A 306 -2.74 -7.77 3.03
CA TRP A 306 -2.38 -9.06 3.57
C TRP A 306 -2.08 -8.94 5.06
N VAL A 307 -2.82 -9.67 5.88
CA VAL A 307 -2.65 -9.71 7.33
C VAL A 307 -2.32 -11.11 7.79
N THR A 308 -1.57 -11.24 8.86
CA THR A 308 -1.32 -12.51 9.52
C THR A 308 -2.36 -12.69 10.61
N LEU A 309 -3.17 -13.75 10.53
CA LEU A 309 -4.29 -14.01 11.41
C LEU A 309 -4.18 -15.42 12.03
N PRO A 310 -4.69 -15.60 13.26
CA PRO A 310 -4.90 -16.94 13.81
C PRO A 310 -5.93 -17.71 12.98
N ALA A 311 -5.62 -18.96 12.69
CA ALA A 311 -6.46 -19.88 11.93
C ALA A 311 -6.43 -21.25 12.55
N ALA A 312 -7.41 -22.10 12.22
CA ALA A 312 -7.45 -23.47 12.67
C ALA A 312 -6.32 -24.29 12.04
N ALA A 313 -5.44 -24.86 12.86
CA ALA A 313 -4.35 -25.74 12.41
C ALA A 313 -4.87 -27.11 11.90
N ARG A 314 -6.01 -27.55 12.43
CA ARG A 314 -6.74 -28.77 12.08
C ARG A 314 -8.25 -28.51 12.07
N PRO A 315 -9.06 -29.46 11.58
CA PRO A 315 -10.52 -29.32 11.73
C PRO A 315 -10.92 -29.26 13.20
N LEU A 316 -11.78 -28.30 13.56
CA LEU A 316 -12.31 -28.13 14.90
C LEU A 316 -13.84 -28.33 14.87
N ASN A 317 -14.37 -29.07 15.82
CA ASN A 317 -15.79 -29.30 15.96
C ASN A 317 -16.42 -28.20 16.83
N LYS A 318 -17.73 -27.98 16.65
CA LYS A 318 -18.48 -27.10 17.54
C LYS A 318 -18.39 -27.58 18.99
N GLY A 319 -18.10 -26.63 19.93
CA GLY A 319 -17.93 -26.91 21.34
C GLY A 319 -16.58 -27.49 21.74
N GLU A 320 -15.63 -27.61 20.79
CA GLU A 320 -14.29 -28.08 21.06
C GLU A 320 -13.47 -26.96 21.73
N ASN A 321 -12.68 -27.33 22.73
CA ASN A 321 -11.82 -26.40 23.43
C ASN A 321 -10.65 -25.95 22.52
N LEU A 322 -10.43 -24.66 22.45
CA LEU A 322 -9.34 -24.08 21.65
C LEU A 322 -8.02 -24.20 22.41
N SER A 323 -7.20 -25.17 22.00
CA SER A 323 -5.87 -25.38 22.55
C SER A 323 -4.80 -24.72 21.66
N PRO A 324 -3.59 -24.40 22.18
CA PRO A 324 -2.54 -23.75 21.40
C PRO A 324 -2.10 -24.55 20.15
N ASP A 325 -2.14 -25.88 20.21
CA ASP A 325 -1.83 -26.78 19.09
C ASP A 325 -2.89 -26.77 17.98
N ALA A 326 -4.10 -26.33 18.31
CA ALA A 326 -5.20 -26.20 17.36
C ALA A 326 -5.15 -24.88 16.56
N VAL A 327 -4.22 -23.95 16.88
CA VAL A 327 -4.10 -22.64 16.28
C VAL A 327 -2.79 -22.52 15.50
N THR A 328 -2.87 -22.00 14.29
CA THR A 328 -1.72 -21.63 13.46
C THR A 328 -1.92 -20.21 12.95
N PHE A 329 -0.85 -19.60 12.44
CA PHE A 329 -0.94 -18.27 11.84
C PHE A 329 -0.83 -18.40 10.32
N ILE A 330 -1.77 -17.78 9.62
CA ILE A 330 -1.81 -17.76 8.16
C ILE A 330 -1.77 -16.34 7.63
N ARG A 331 -1.21 -16.16 6.43
CA ARG A 331 -1.32 -14.92 5.68
C ARG A 331 -2.64 -14.92 4.91
N PHE A 332 -3.49 -13.96 5.20
CA PHE A 332 -4.85 -13.89 4.66
C PHE A 332 -5.16 -12.52 4.05
N ASN A 333 -5.94 -12.50 2.97
CA ASN A 333 -6.37 -11.25 2.34
C ASN A 333 -7.54 -10.64 3.12
N ALA A 334 -7.30 -9.48 3.72
CA ALA A 334 -8.29 -8.82 4.56
C ALA A 334 -9.59 -8.44 3.83
N SER A 335 -9.57 -8.31 2.48
CA SER A 335 -10.80 -8.06 1.70
C SER A 335 -11.78 -9.24 1.68
N GLN A 336 -11.30 -10.44 1.99
CA GLN A 336 -12.11 -11.68 2.05
C GLN A 336 -12.60 -11.98 3.47
N LEU A 337 -12.15 -11.21 4.46
CA LEU A 337 -12.51 -11.41 5.86
C LEU A 337 -13.97 -10.97 6.11
N ARG A 338 -14.79 -11.87 6.67
CA ARG A 338 -16.21 -11.63 6.92
C ARG A 338 -16.54 -11.39 8.40
N GLY A 339 -15.68 -10.69 9.11
CA GLY A 339 -15.88 -10.41 10.54
C GLY A 339 -14.62 -9.87 11.18
N VAL A 340 -14.66 -9.72 12.51
CA VAL A 340 -13.52 -9.29 13.30
C VAL A 340 -12.67 -10.53 13.62
N PRO A 341 -11.39 -10.58 13.18
CA PRO A 341 -10.52 -11.70 13.54
C PRO A 341 -10.27 -11.71 15.04
N TRP A 342 -10.12 -12.91 15.59
CA TRP A 342 -9.63 -13.05 16.95
C TRP A 342 -8.16 -12.59 17.02
N ASP A 343 -7.79 -11.94 18.12
CA ASP A 343 -6.44 -11.38 18.33
C ASP A 343 -5.40 -12.40 18.87
N GLY A 344 -5.84 -13.64 19.09
CA GLY A 344 -5.01 -14.70 19.68
C GLY A 344 -4.91 -14.64 21.21
N GLN A 345 -5.68 -13.77 21.86
CA GLN A 345 -5.59 -13.54 23.31
C GLN A 345 -6.86 -13.94 24.05
N GLY A 346 -6.73 -13.97 25.38
CA GLY A 346 -7.83 -14.31 26.28
C GLY A 346 -8.10 -15.81 26.36
N GLY A 347 -9.25 -16.17 26.89
CA GLY A 347 -9.70 -17.56 27.06
C GLY A 347 -9.78 -17.97 28.53
N PRO A 348 -10.12 -19.22 28.77
CA PRO A 348 -10.24 -20.33 27.82
C PRO A 348 -11.43 -20.23 26.88
N TRP A 349 -11.20 -20.56 25.61
CA TRP A 349 -12.19 -20.47 24.54
C TRP A 349 -12.66 -21.86 24.10
N GLN A 350 -13.89 -21.96 23.65
CA GLN A 350 -14.44 -23.07 22.87
C GLN A 350 -15.02 -22.55 21.56
N THR A 351 -15.02 -23.40 20.55
CA THR A 351 -15.58 -23.04 19.24
C THR A 351 -17.11 -23.01 19.27
N SER A 352 -17.72 -21.92 18.77
CA SER A 352 -19.18 -21.82 18.66
C SER A 352 -19.73 -22.53 17.43
N ARG A 353 -18.90 -22.79 16.44
CA ARG A 353 -19.18 -23.54 15.20
C ARG A 353 -18.00 -24.42 14.79
N SER A 354 -18.20 -25.32 13.84
CA SER A 354 -17.12 -26.10 13.25
C SER A 354 -16.26 -25.20 12.35
N LEU A 355 -14.92 -25.41 12.39
CA LEU A 355 -13.94 -24.70 11.59
C LEU A 355 -13.12 -25.72 10.79
N THR A 356 -12.79 -25.38 9.55
CA THR A 356 -11.93 -26.18 8.68
C THR A 356 -10.47 -25.81 8.83
N THR A 357 -9.55 -26.70 8.46
CA THR A 357 -8.11 -26.40 8.48
C THR A 357 -7.80 -25.19 7.62
N GLY A 358 -7.01 -24.24 8.15
CA GLY A 358 -6.63 -22.98 7.48
C GLY A 358 -7.72 -21.91 7.46
N GLU A 359 -8.85 -22.14 8.11
CA GLU A 359 -9.91 -21.13 8.23
C GLU A 359 -9.56 -20.11 9.30
N PRO A 360 -9.61 -18.77 9.01
CA PRO A 360 -9.39 -17.74 10.01
C PRO A 360 -10.38 -17.85 11.16
N ILE A 361 -9.88 -17.72 12.38
CA ILE A 361 -10.72 -17.74 13.58
C ILE A 361 -11.23 -16.31 13.83
N LEU A 362 -12.54 -16.13 13.83
CA LEU A 362 -13.19 -14.85 14.14
C LEU A 362 -13.60 -14.80 15.60
N GLN A 363 -13.79 -13.60 16.14
CA GLN A 363 -14.30 -13.43 17.50
C GLN A 363 -15.69 -14.06 17.68
N SER A 364 -16.53 -14.04 16.63
CA SER A 364 -17.86 -14.68 16.63
C SER A 364 -17.81 -16.20 16.66
N ASP A 365 -16.66 -16.79 16.32
CA ASP A 365 -16.48 -18.24 16.28
C ASP A 365 -16.08 -18.82 17.66
N LEU A 366 -15.87 -17.93 18.62
CA LEU A 366 -15.42 -18.27 19.95
C LEU A 366 -16.50 -17.98 21.00
N ALA A 367 -16.61 -18.86 21.95
CA ALA A 367 -17.42 -18.70 23.15
C ALA A 367 -16.53 -18.95 24.37
N SER A 368 -16.77 -18.25 25.46
CA SER A 368 -16.10 -18.53 26.73
C SER A 368 -16.42 -19.94 27.19
N GLN A 369 -15.41 -20.65 27.64
CA GLN A 369 -15.62 -21.98 28.23
C GLN A 369 -16.23 -21.83 29.64
N LEU A 370 -17.33 -22.53 29.87
CA LEU A 370 -17.88 -22.62 31.22
C LEU A 370 -16.93 -23.40 32.10
N MET A 371 -16.45 -22.76 33.16
CA MET A 371 -15.56 -23.39 34.16
C MET A 371 -16.34 -24.06 35.26
N VAL A 372 -17.47 -23.50 35.67
CA VAL A 372 -18.33 -24.00 36.72
C VAL A 372 -19.73 -24.14 36.16
N ARG A 373 -20.37 -25.28 36.42
CA ARG A 373 -21.77 -25.53 36.03
C ARG A 373 -22.67 -25.44 37.26
N ARG A 374 -23.91 -25.14 37.03
CA ARG A 374 -24.94 -25.20 38.08
C ARG A 374 -24.98 -26.60 38.70
N GLY A 375 -24.88 -26.65 40.05
CA GLY A 375 -24.83 -27.87 40.82
C GLY A 375 -23.44 -28.36 41.19
N ASP A 376 -22.40 -27.81 40.57
CA ASP A 376 -21.02 -28.16 40.91
C ASP A 376 -20.66 -27.73 42.32
N VAL A 377 -19.90 -28.58 43.00
CA VAL A 377 -19.35 -28.26 44.32
C VAL A 377 -18.00 -27.57 44.12
N VAL A 378 -17.94 -26.30 44.50
CA VAL A 378 -16.74 -25.46 44.37
C VAL A 378 -16.16 -25.06 45.69
N LYS A 379 -14.87 -24.81 45.72
CA LYS A 379 -14.15 -24.25 46.84
C LYS A 379 -14.41 -22.74 46.90
N LEU A 380 -15.02 -22.27 47.97
CA LEU A 380 -15.32 -20.86 48.19
C LEU A 380 -14.24 -20.25 49.03
N ILE A 381 -13.49 -19.32 48.49
CA ILE A 381 -12.40 -18.63 49.18
C ILE A 381 -12.81 -17.18 49.46
N PHE A 382 -12.71 -16.80 50.73
CA PHE A 382 -12.83 -15.41 51.16
C PHE A 382 -11.46 -14.89 51.58
N LYS A 383 -10.99 -13.81 50.99
CA LYS A 383 -9.71 -13.18 51.31
C LYS A 383 -9.91 -11.69 51.55
N ARG A 384 -9.68 -11.22 52.78
CA ARG A 384 -9.72 -9.80 53.11
C ARG A 384 -8.63 -9.46 54.11
N GLY A 385 -7.62 -8.69 53.68
CA GLY A 385 -6.44 -8.41 54.49
C GLY A 385 -5.73 -9.70 54.96
N ASN A 386 -5.59 -9.90 56.28
CA ASN A 386 -4.96 -11.09 56.85
C ASN A 386 -5.96 -12.25 57.10
N VAL A 387 -7.23 -12.06 56.75
CA VAL A 387 -8.24 -13.12 56.94
C VAL A 387 -8.34 -13.94 55.68
N TYR A 388 -8.09 -15.24 55.81
CA TYR A 388 -8.27 -16.24 54.77
C TYR A 388 -9.23 -17.30 55.31
N MET A 389 -10.34 -17.51 54.61
CA MET A 389 -11.34 -18.52 54.92
C MET A 389 -11.64 -19.36 53.68
N GLU A 390 -11.76 -20.65 53.86
CA GLU A 390 -12.06 -21.61 52.84
C GLU A 390 -13.24 -22.47 53.25
N THR A 391 -14.20 -22.70 52.36
CA THR A 391 -15.34 -23.57 52.59
C THR A 391 -15.84 -24.15 51.26
N HIS A 392 -16.73 -25.12 51.31
CA HIS A 392 -17.36 -25.69 50.11
C HIS A 392 -18.75 -25.07 49.90
N ALA A 393 -19.03 -24.80 48.63
CA ALA A 393 -20.31 -24.26 48.18
C ALA A 393 -20.80 -24.94 46.92
N GLU A 394 -22.08 -24.97 46.74
CA GLU A 394 -22.75 -25.43 45.50
C GLU A 394 -23.01 -24.25 44.60
N ALA A 395 -22.61 -24.34 43.31
CA ALA A 395 -22.89 -23.32 42.31
C ALA A 395 -24.38 -23.32 41.95
N LEU A 396 -25.02 -22.15 42.01
CA LEU A 396 -26.43 -21.97 41.67
C LEU A 396 -26.66 -21.54 40.21
N GLY A 397 -25.57 -21.25 39.50
CA GLY A 397 -25.56 -20.87 38.08
C GLY A 397 -24.26 -21.27 37.42
N ASP A 398 -24.26 -21.19 36.08
CA ASP A 398 -23.09 -21.44 35.27
C ASP A 398 -22.11 -20.25 35.38
N GLY A 399 -20.81 -20.54 35.35
CA GLY A 399 -19.76 -19.53 35.50
C GLY A 399 -18.64 -19.66 34.51
N GLU A 400 -18.33 -18.53 33.87
CA GLU A 400 -17.15 -18.33 33.04
C GLU A 400 -15.97 -17.81 33.89
N PRO A 401 -14.73 -17.93 33.44
CA PRO A 401 -13.56 -17.36 34.13
C PRO A 401 -13.72 -15.86 34.38
N GLY A 402 -13.56 -15.43 35.63
CA GLY A 402 -13.77 -14.03 36.03
C GLY A 402 -15.22 -13.59 36.13
N GLY A 403 -16.17 -14.45 35.75
CA GLY A 403 -17.61 -14.20 35.88
C GLY A 403 -18.06 -14.29 37.36
N THR A 404 -19.12 -13.56 37.71
CA THR A 404 -19.71 -13.58 39.04
C THR A 404 -20.88 -14.55 39.05
N ILE A 405 -20.84 -15.56 39.95
CA ILE A 405 -21.91 -16.52 40.14
C ILE A 405 -22.43 -16.50 41.55
N ALA A 406 -23.71 -16.90 41.66
CA ALA A 406 -24.31 -17.18 42.96
C ALA A 406 -23.89 -18.57 43.43
N VAL A 407 -23.39 -18.70 44.64
CA VAL A 407 -23.04 -19.99 45.24
C VAL A 407 -23.72 -20.14 46.61
N ARG A 408 -24.09 -21.33 46.97
CA ARG A 408 -24.71 -21.65 48.25
C ARG A 408 -23.70 -22.39 49.16
N ASN A 409 -23.31 -21.78 50.24
CA ASN A 409 -22.43 -22.41 51.23
C ASN A 409 -23.09 -23.71 51.76
N LEU A 410 -22.40 -24.83 51.67
CA LEU A 410 -22.96 -26.13 52.08
C LEU A 410 -23.17 -26.27 53.57
N GLN A 411 -22.35 -25.58 54.41
CA GLN A 411 -22.46 -25.62 55.86
C GLN A 411 -23.55 -24.69 56.40
N THR A 412 -23.55 -23.42 55.97
CA THR A 412 -24.43 -22.38 56.48
C THR A 412 -25.74 -22.26 55.70
N LYS A 413 -25.84 -22.91 54.53
CA LYS A 413 -26.97 -22.81 53.54
C LYS A 413 -27.22 -21.41 53.01
N LYS A 414 -26.38 -20.43 53.37
CA LYS A 414 -26.47 -19.03 52.88
C LYS A 414 -25.97 -18.92 51.46
N GLN A 415 -26.68 -18.09 50.65
CA GLN A 415 -26.26 -17.74 49.33
C GLN A 415 -25.32 -16.54 49.36
N VAL A 416 -24.23 -16.61 48.59
CA VAL A 416 -23.26 -15.52 48.44
C VAL A 416 -22.87 -15.43 46.96
N TYR A 417 -22.33 -14.29 46.56
CA TYR A 417 -21.84 -14.07 45.20
C TYR A 417 -20.32 -14.08 45.21
N GLY A 418 -19.72 -14.78 44.24
CA GLY A 418 -18.26 -14.85 44.13
C GLY A 418 -17.83 -14.87 42.68
N ILE A 419 -16.57 -14.57 42.43
CA ILE A 419 -15.93 -14.53 41.13
C ILE A 419 -15.30 -15.90 40.85
N VAL A 420 -15.60 -16.52 39.72
CA VAL A 420 -15.00 -17.79 39.29
C VAL A 420 -13.53 -17.55 38.96
N GLN A 421 -12.63 -18.24 39.69
CA GLN A 421 -11.21 -18.21 39.39
C GLN A 421 -10.78 -19.34 38.47
N ASP A 422 -11.27 -20.54 38.75
CA ASP A 422 -11.03 -21.76 37.97
C ASP A 422 -12.23 -22.70 38.08
N GLY A 423 -12.14 -23.89 37.47
CA GLY A 423 -13.23 -24.89 37.44
C GLY A 423 -13.65 -25.42 38.83
N ASN A 424 -12.91 -25.14 39.87
CA ASN A 424 -13.18 -25.65 41.21
C ASN A 424 -13.15 -24.55 42.28
N THR A 425 -12.81 -23.30 41.95
CA THR A 425 -12.55 -22.22 42.89
C THR A 425 -13.36 -20.97 42.58
N VAL A 426 -14.07 -20.45 43.57
CA VAL A 426 -14.81 -19.20 43.53
C VAL A 426 -14.31 -18.29 44.67
N ILE A 427 -14.00 -17.02 44.35
CA ILE A 427 -13.48 -16.05 45.32
C ILE A 427 -14.54 -15.02 45.66
N ILE A 428 -14.72 -14.78 46.96
CA ILE A 428 -15.45 -13.62 47.46
C ILE A 428 -14.46 -12.51 47.81
N ARG A 429 -14.73 -11.32 47.34
CA ARG A 429 -13.94 -10.11 47.64
C ARG A 429 -14.64 -9.27 48.71
#